data_8197768585220e9165c2b86d651bfb5f
#
_entry.id   8197768585220e9165c2b86d651bfb5f
#
_cell.length_a   1.000
_cell.length_b   1.000
_cell.length_c   1.000
_cell.angle_alpha   90.00
_cell.angle_beta   90.00
_cell.angle_gamma   90.00
#
_symmetry.space_group_name_H-M   'P 1'
#
loop_
_entity.id
_entity.type
_entity.pdbx_description
1 polymer ?
#
loop_
_entity_poly.entity_id
_entity_poly.type
_entity_poly.pdbx_seq_one_letter_code
_entity_poly.pdbx_strand_id
1 'polypeptide(L)'
;MTYIVALTGGIGSGKSTVADEFAKLGATIVDADIIARQVVEPGKPALDSIRVRFGDAILNTDGSLNRTALRQRIFSSSEEKQWLNSLLHPLIHQETQTQFQVASSPYILWVVPLLVENGLQQRAQRILVVDVDRDTQLERTLARDGISRQQAENILAAQATREQRLSYADDIIDNSRCPRELAPQVAELHRHYLALAASAADRMTKNE
;
A
#
# COMPACT_ATOMS: atom_id res chain seq x y z
N MET A 1 -0.91 -12.54 -18.21
CA MET A 1 -1.09 -12.09 -16.79
C MET A 1 0.06 -11.15 -16.46
N THR A 2 -0.21 -9.93 -15.99
CA THR A 2 0.86 -8.94 -15.73
C THR A 2 1.66 -9.34 -14.50
N TYR A 3 2.98 -9.16 -14.52
CA TYR A 3 3.86 -9.47 -13.39
C TYR A 3 3.67 -8.44 -12.29
N ILE A 4 3.44 -8.87 -11.06
CA ILE A 4 3.13 -8.00 -9.92
C ILE A 4 4.28 -8.05 -8.92
N VAL A 5 4.84 -6.89 -8.60
CA VAL A 5 5.80 -6.67 -7.52
C VAL A 5 5.09 -5.90 -6.41
N ALA A 6 4.91 -6.51 -5.24
CA ALA A 6 4.35 -5.80 -4.09
C ALA A 6 5.44 -4.97 -3.39
N LEU A 7 5.20 -3.67 -3.24
CA LEU A 7 6.05 -2.75 -2.49
C LEU A 7 5.47 -2.54 -1.10
N THR A 8 6.22 -2.88 -0.08
CA THR A 8 5.84 -2.65 1.32
C THR A 8 6.98 -2.05 2.14
N GLY A 9 6.72 -1.72 3.37
CA GLY A 9 7.68 -1.13 4.32
C GLY A 9 6.95 -0.49 5.49
N GLY A 10 7.62 -0.30 6.61
CA GLY A 10 7.04 0.32 7.79
C GLY A 10 6.64 1.79 7.59
N ILE A 11 5.90 2.33 8.54
CA ILE A 11 5.65 3.78 8.58
C ILE A 11 6.99 4.55 8.57
N GLY A 12 7.06 5.66 7.86
CA GLY A 12 8.29 6.46 7.75
C GLY A 12 9.41 5.85 6.91
N SER A 13 9.21 4.69 6.26
CA SER A 13 10.25 4.06 5.42
C SER A 13 10.49 4.76 4.08
N GLY A 14 9.54 5.60 3.61
CA GLY A 14 9.67 6.31 2.34
C GLY A 14 9.17 5.54 1.12
N LYS A 15 8.20 4.61 1.29
CA LYS A 15 7.56 3.86 0.18
C LYS A 15 7.11 4.73 -0.98
N SER A 16 6.48 5.87 -0.68
CA SER A 16 5.98 6.78 -1.72
C SER A 16 7.11 7.30 -2.61
N THR A 17 8.22 7.74 -1.99
CA THR A 17 9.40 8.19 -2.74
C THR A 17 9.96 7.08 -3.64
N VAL A 18 10.03 5.85 -3.12
CA VAL A 18 10.48 4.68 -3.91
C VAL A 18 9.51 4.43 -5.07
N ALA A 19 8.20 4.45 -4.83
CA ALA A 19 7.19 4.26 -5.87
C ALA A 19 7.27 5.35 -6.96
N ASP A 20 7.49 6.61 -6.58
CA ASP A 20 7.67 7.73 -7.51
C ASP A 20 8.91 7.54 -8.40
N GLU A 21 10.02 7.01 -7.86
CA GLU A 21 11.21 6.70 -8.67
C GLU A 21 10.93 5.58 -9.68
N PHE A 22 10.20 4.53 -9.31
CA PHE A 22 9.77 3.50 -10.26
C PHE A 22 8.82 4.05 -11.32
N ALA A 23 7.89 4.94 -10.95
CA ALA A 23 6.96 5.59 -11.88
C ALA A 23 7.71 6.42 -12.94
N LYS A 24 8.77 7.14 -12.56
CA LYS A 24 9.63 7.88 -13.50
C LYS A 24 10.30 6.99 -14.54
N LEU A 25 10.53 5.72 -14.22
CA LEU A 25 11.08 4.71 -15.13
C LEU A 25 10.00 3.98 -15.96
N GLY A 26 8.72 4.35 -15.80
CA GLY A 26 7.61 3.83 -16.58
C GLY A 26 6.88 2.63 -15.98
N ALA A 27 7.13 2.28 -14.72
CA ALA A 27 6.35 1.27 -14.02
C ALA A 27 4.94 1.79 -13.72
N THR A 28 3.92 0.97 -13.94
CA THR A 28 2.56 1.27 -13.47
C THR A 28 2.50 1.09 -11.96
N ILE A 29 2.07 2.14 -11.26
CA ILE A 29 1.89 2.12 -9.81
C ILE A 29 0.41 1.88 -9.50
N VAL A 30 0.13 0.87 -8.68
CA VAL A 30 -1.20 0.61 -8.11
C VAL A 30 -1.08 0.71 -6.60
N ASP A 31 -1.70 1.73 -6.02
CA ASP A 31 -1.57 2.05 -4.60
C ASP A 31 -2.85 1.68 -3.84
N ALA A 32 -2.72 0.75 -2.88
CA ALA A 32 -3.84 0.24 -2.10
C ALA A 32 -4.50 1.33 -1.23
N ASP A 33 -3.74 2.32 -0.74
CA ASP A 33 -4.30 3.42 0.05
C ASP A 33 -5.10 4.39 -0.83
N ILE A 34 -4.66 4.63 -2.06
CA ILE A 34 -5.41 5.42 -3.05
C ILE A 34 -6.71 4.71 -3.40
N ILE A 35 -6.66 3.42 -3.69
CA ILE A 35 -7.86 2.62 -4.00
C ILE A 35 -8.83 2.62 -2.81
N ALA A 36 -8.36 2.44 -1.59
CA ALA A 36 -9.21 2.50 -0.39
C ALA A 36 -9.90 3.86 -0.19
N ARG A 37 -9.34 4.93 -0.75
CA ARG A 37 -9.99 6.25 -0.78
C ARG A 37 -11.01 6.37 -1.90
N GLN A 38 -10.67 5.88 -3.09
CA GLN A 38 -11.50 5.97 -4.28
C GLN A 38 -12.82 5.21 -4.13
N VAL A 39 -12.84 4.04 -3.49
CA VAL A 39 -14.05 3.22 -3.32
C VAL A 39 -15.11 3.86 -2.41
N VAL A 40 -14.75 4.89 -1.65
CA VAL A 40 -15.66 5.65 -0.76
C VAL A 40 -15.78 7.13 -1.14
N GLU A 41 -15.46 7.49 -2.38
CA GLU A 41 -15.68 8.84 -2.89
C GLU A 41 -17.17 9.17 -3.03
N PRO A 42 -17.56 10.45 -3.04
CA PRO A 42 -18.92 10.87 -3.30
C PRO A 42 -19.48 10.24 -4.58
N GLY A 43 -20.70 9.68 -4.49
CA GLY A 43 -21.33 8.96 -5.59
C GLY A 43 -21.00 7.47 -5.68
N LYS A 44 -20.13 6.95 -4.81
CA LYS A 44 -19.85 5.50 -4.73
C LYS A 44 -20.81 4.80 -3.77
N PRO A 45 -21.33 3.60 -4.12
CA PRO A 45 -22.30 2.85 -3.28
C PRO A 45 -21.79 2.55 -1.87
N ALA A 46 -20.49 2.38 -1.70
CA ALA A 46 -19.89 2.14 -0.38
C ALA A 46 -20.06 3.34 0.55
N LEU A 47 -19.95 4.56 0.05
CA LEU A 47 -20.17 5.76 0.86
C LEU A 47 -21.63 5.86 1.31
N ASP A 48 -22.57 5.53 0.42
CA ASP A 48 -24.01 5.49 0.77
C ASP A 48 -24.29 4.45 1.86
N SER A 49 -23.69 3.27 1.77
CA SER A 49 -23.80 2.23 2.79
C SER A 49 -23.25 2.67 4.13
N ILE A 50 -22.10 3.37 4.13
CA ILE A 50 -21.49 3.93 5.36
C ILE A 50 -22.42 5.01 5.95
N ARG A 51 -22.97 5.88 5.13
CA ARG A 51 -23.90 6.91 5.55
C ARG A 51 -25.18 6.32 6.17
N VAL A 52 -25.74 5.28 5.55
CA VAL A 52 -26.92 4.57 6.09
C VAL A 52 -26.61 3.95 7.46
N ARG A 53 -25.42 3.38 7.64
CA ARG A 53 -25.02 2.72 8.90
C ARG A 53 -24.73 3.70 10.03
N PHE A 54 -24.03 4.79 9.74
CA PHE A 54 -23.48 5.71 10.75
C PHE A 54 -24.20 7.07 10.83
N GLY A 55 -25.12 7.34 9.89
CA GLY A 55 -25.85 8.60 9.78
C GLY A 55 -25.10 9.70 9.04
N ASP A 56 -25.77 10.84 8.80
CA ASP A 56 -25.23 11.94 8.02
C ASP A 56 -24.00 12.62 8.64
N ALA A 57 -23.84 12.52 9.97
CA ALA A 57 -22.68 13.05 10.69
C ALA A 57 -21.34 12.39 10.30
N ILE A 58 -21.39 11.28 9.54
CA ILE A 58 -20.20 10.62 8.99
C ILE A 58 -19.64 11.33 7.75
N LEU A 59 -20.37 12.29 7.19
CA LEU A 59 -19.97 13.06 6.02
C LEU A 59 -19.48 14.46 6.40
N ASN A 60 -18.57 14.97 5.60
CA ASN A 60 -18.21 16.38 5.59
C ASN A 60 -19.30 17.23 4.88
N THR A 61 -19.20 18.55 4.97
CA THR A 61 -20.13 19.48 4.32
C THR A 61 -20.15 19.40 2.80
N ASP A 62 -19.05 18.92 2.19
CA ASP A 62 -18.92 18.66 0.75
C ASP A 62 -19.42 17.29 0.30
N GLY A 63 -19.99 16.52 1.20
CA GLY A 63 -20.48 15.16 0.95
C GLY A 63 -19.42 14.06 0.96
N SER A 64 -18.16 14.40 1.18
CA SER A 64 -17.08 13.42 1.30
C SER A 64 -17.09 12.72 2.67
N LEU A 65 -16.43 11.56 2.76
CA LEU A 65 -16.33 10.79 4.02
C LEU A 65 -15.47 11.54 5.05
N ASN A 66 -16.03 11.80 6.23
CA ASN A 66 -15.28 12.25 7.40
C ASN A 66 -14.51 11.06 8.02
N ARG A 67 -13.27 10.88 7.55
CA ARG A 67 -12.42 9.75 7.97
C ARG A 67 -12.07 9.78 9.45
N THR A 68 -12.01 10.94 10.06
CA THR A 68 -11.75 11.08 11.50
C THR A 68 -12.94 10.57 12.31
N ALA A 69 -14.16 10.98 11.94
CA ALA A 69 -15.37 10.51 12.58
C ALA A 69 -15.55 8.98 12.40
N LEU A 70 -15.31 8.45 11.19
CA LEU A 70 -15.38 7.01 10.93
C LEU A 70 -14.35 6.25 11.78
N ARG A 71 -13.11 6.73 11.87
CA ARG A 71 -12.05 6.12 12.68
C ARG A 71 -12.45 6.04 14.15
N GLN A 72 -13.06 7.09 14.70
CA GLN A 72 -13.55 7.09 16.07
C GLN A 72 -14.64 6.04 16.30
N ARG A 73 -15.57 5.88 15.34
CA ARG A 73 -16.66 4.89 15.43
C ARG A 73 -16.10 3.46 15.42
N ILE A 74 -15.22 3.13 14.51
CA ILE A 74 -14.65 1.77 14.39
C ILE A 74 -13.63 1.45 15.49
N PHE A 75 -12.99 2.47 16.08
CA PHE A 75 -12.05 2.26 17.19
C PHE A 75 -12.77 1.78 18.46
N SER A 76 -13.99 2.25 18.70
CA SER A 76 -14.79 1.94 19.88
C SER A 76 -15.65 0.68 19.75
N SER A 77 -15.72 0.06 18.56
CA SER A 77 -16.56 -1.11 18.29
C SER A 77 -15.92 -2.07 17.31
N SER A 78 -15.61 -3.28 17.77
CA SER A 78 -15.10 -4.36 16.93
C SER A 78 -16.13 -4.82 15.88
N GLU A 79 -17.43 -4.75 16.19
CA GLU A 79 -18.51 -5.08 15.28
C GLU A 79 -18.54 -4.09 14.11
N GLU A 80 -18.47 -2.78 14.38
CA GLU A 80 -18.44 -1.76 13.33
C GLU A 80 -17.20 -1.86 12.46
N LYS A 81 -16.05 -2.19 13.05
CA LYS A 81 -14.82 -2.47 12.30
C LYS A 81 -14.98 -3.67 11.36
N GLN A 82 -15.57 -4.77 11.85
CA GLN A 82 -15.82 -5.96 11.04
C GLN A 82 -16.79 -5.68 9.89
N TRP A 83 -17.88 -4.96 10.19
CA TRP A 83 -18.84 -4.56 9.17
C TRP A 83 -18.19 -3.73 8.07
N LEU A 84 -17.42 -2.70 8.43
CA LEU A 84 -16.72 -1.85 7.48
C LEU A 84 -15.71 -2.64 6.63
N ASN A 85 -14.96 -3.54 7.23
CA ASN A 85 -14.01 -4.40 6.52
C ASN A 85 -14.75 -5.33 5.53
N SER A 86 -15.88 -5.92 5.93
CA SER A 86 -16.69 -6.76 5.06
C SER A 86 -17.28 -6.00 3.87
N LEU A 87 -17.58 -4.71 4.04
CA LEU A 87 -18.01 -3.83 2.96
C LEU A 87 -16.86 -3.47 2.01
N LEU A 88 -15.72 -3.03 2.56
CA LEU A 88 -14.65 -2.41 1.78
C LEU A 88 -13.67 -3.40 1.16
N HIS A 89 -13.35 -4.51 1.81
CA HIS A 89 -12.36 -5.46 1.28
C HIS A 89 -12.70 -6.00 -0.11
N PRO A 90 -13.96 -6.43 -0.39
CA PRO A 90 -14.31 -6.88 -1.74
C PRO A 90 -14.19 -5.77 -2.80
N LEU A 91 -14.58 -4.54 -2.46
CA LEU A 91 -14.54 -3.40 -3.38
C LEU A 91 -13.10 -2.97 -3.68
N ILE A 92 -12.25 -2.92 -2.66
CA ILE A 92 -10.82 -2.64 -2.82
C ILE A 92 -10.16 -3.74 -3.67
N HIS A 93 -10.52 -5.00 -3.42
CA HIS A 93 -10.01 -6.12 -4.21
C HIS A 93 -10.40 -5.99 -5.67
N GLN A 94 -11.67 -5.76 -5.96
CA GLN A 94 -12.20 -5.63 -7.32
C GLN A 94 -11.54 -4.45 -8.05
N GLU A 95 -11.44 -3.29 -7.43
CA GLU A 95 -10.78 -2.12 -8.02
C GLU A 95 -9.31 -2.37 -8.28
N THR A 96 -8.60 -3.03 -7.34
CA THR A 96 -7.21 -3.44 -7.53
C THR A 96 -7.05 -4.33 -8.75
N GLN A 97 -7.92 -5.34 -8.92
CA GLN A 97 -7.90 -6.22 -10.09
C GLN A 97 -8.17 -5.46 -11.40
N THR A 98 -9.11 -4.53 -11.37
CA THR A 98 -9.40 -3.67 -12.53
C THR A 98 -8.16 -2.87 -12.94
N GLN A 99 -7.48 -2.24 -11.97
CA GLN A 99 -6.25 -1.49 -12.25
C GLN A 99 -5.11 -2.39 -12.74
N PHE A 100 -5.00 -3.62 -12.25
CA PHE A 100 -4.03 -4.58 -12.77
C PHE A 100 -4.31 -4.95 -14.23
N GLN A 101 -5.58 -5.11 -14.62
CA GLN A 101 -5.96 -5.48 -15.98
C GLN A 101 -5.71 -4.38 -17.01
N VAL A 102 -5.87 -3.11 -16.63
CA VAL A 102 -5.66 -1.96 -17.53
C VAL A 102 -4.22 -1.45 -17.57
N ALA A 103 -3.35 -2.00 -16.72
CA ALA A 103 -1.94 -1.63 -16.69
C ALA A 103 -1.25 -1.96 -18.00
N SER A 104 -0.49 -1.01 -18.56
CA SER A 104 0.21 -1.14 -19.84
C SER A 104 1.70 -1.46 -19.70
N SER A 105 2.28 -1.31 -18.51
CA SER A 105 3.69 -1.63 -18.26
C SER A 105 3.93 -3.14 -18.16
N PRO A 106 5.14 -3.63 -18.45
CA PRO A 106 5.46 -5.06 -18.36
C PRO A 106 5.26 -5.67 -16.99
N TYR A 107 5.42 -4.87 -15.92
CA TYR A 107 5.10 -5.25 -14.55
C TYR A 107 4.39 -4.11 -13.82
N ILE A 108 3.71 -4.44 -12.76
CA ILE A 108 3.01 -3.50 -11.85
C ILE A 108 3.79 -3.42 -10.55
N LEU A 109 3.99 -2.21 -10.03
CA LEU A 109 4.39 -1.99 -8.66
C LEU A 109 3.13 -1.76 -7.81
N TRP A 110 2.75 -2.76 -7.03
CA TRP A 110 1.59 -2.71 -6.15
C TRP A 110 2.01 -2.23 -4.76
N VAL A 111 1.70 -0.99 -4.41
CA VAL A 111 2.06 -0.38 -3.12
C VAL A 111 1.05 -0.80 -2.05
N VAL A 112 1.50 -1.57 -1.06
CA VAL A 112 0.65 -2.12 0.02
C VAL A 112 1.34 -1.92 1.37
N PRO A 113 1.02 -0.85 2.12
CA PRO A 113 1.67 -0.56 3.39
C PRO A 113 1.53 -1.67 4.43
N LEU A 114 0.37 -2.32 4.49
CA LEU A 114 0.04 -3.40 5.43
C LEU A 114 0.00 -4.79 4.75
N LEU A 115 0.98 -5.06 3.88
CA LEU A 115 1.04 -6.31 3.11
C LEU A 115 1.09 -7.55 4.03
N VAL A 116 1.99 -7.53 5.00
CA VAL A 116 2.24 -8.64 5.91
C VAL A 116 1.11 -8.78 6.92
N GLU A 117 0.67 -7.67 7.49
CA GLU A 117 -0.40 -7.61 8.48
C GLU A 117 -1.73 -8.13 7.92
N ASN A 118 -1.98 -7.93 6.64
CA ASN A 118 -3.21 -8.37 5.96
C ASN A 118 -3.06 -9.72 5.24
N GLY A 119 -1.91 -10.39 5.32
CA GLY A 119 -1.69 -11.70 4.72
C GLY A 119 -1.76 -11.70 3.18
N LEU A 120 -1.34 -10.60 2.52
CA LEU A 120 -1.49 -10.41 1.08
C LEU A 120 -0.28 -10.84 0.25
N GLN A 121 0.75 -11.44 0.89
CA GLN A 121 2.03 -11.76 0.27
C GLN A 121 1.89 -12.65 -0.97
N GLN A 122 0.95 -13.60 -0.93
CA GLN A 122 0.74 -14.56 -2.02
C GLN A 122 0.08 -13.96 -3.27
N ARG A 123 -0.34 -12.69 -3.22
CA ARG A 123 -1.01 -12.01 -4.34
C ARG A 123 -0.04 -11.31 -5.30
N ALA A 124 1.24 -11.35 -4.99
CA ALA A 124 2.31 -10.83 -5.85
C ALA A 124 3.30 -11.94 -6.18
N GLN A 125 3.95 -11.82 -7.32
CA GLN A 125 5.02 -12.73 -7.73
C GLN A 125 6.35 -12.41 -7.05
N ARG A 126 6.48 -11.18 -6.53
CA ARG A 126 7.70 -10.72 -5.85
C ARG A 126 7.39 -9.65 -4.82
N ILE A 127 8.16 -9.59 -3.76
CA ILE A 127 7.97 -8.65 -2.66
C ILE A 127 9.24 -7.79 -2.52
N LEU A 128 9.06 -6.48 -2.69
CA LEU A 128 10.06 -5.45 -2.43
C LEU A 128 9.79 -4.77 -1.10
N VAL A 129 10.73 -4.82 -0.18
CA VAL A 129 10.65 -4.13 1.11
C VAL A 129 11.52 -2.88 1.10
N VAL A 130 10.93 -1.73 1.42
CA VAL A 130 11.67 -0.51 1.74
C VAL A 130 12.03 -0.56 3.21
N ASP A 131 13.31 -0.74 3.47
CA ASP A 131 13.86 -0.90 4.81
C ASP A 131 14.53 0.36 5.32
N VAL A 132 14.29 0.67 6.58
CA VAL A 132 14.99 1.68 7.37
C VAL A 132 15.04 1.20 8.82
N ASP A 133 16.02 1.69 9.57
CA ASP A 133 16.08 1.44 11.00
C ASP A 133 14.92 2.13 11.76
N ARG A 134 14.69 1.67 12.99
CA ARG A 134 13.57 2.14 13.81
C ARG A 134 13.67 3.63 14.15
N ASP A 135 14.86 4.12 14.41
CA ASP A 135 15.06 5.52 14.81
C ASP A 135 14.74 6.44 13.64
N THR A 136 15.20 6.10 12.43
CA THR A 136 14.84 6.80 11.19
C THR A 136 13.32 6.79 10.94
N GLN A 137 12.65 5.64 11.17
CA GLN A 137 11.18 5.56 11.06
C GLN A 137 10.51 6.54 12.01
N LEU A 138 10.96 6.56 13.27
CA LEU A 138 10.40 7.40 14.31
C LEU A 138 10.60 8.89 13.99
N GLU A 139 11.81 9.29 13.65
CA GLU A 139 12.15 10.67 13.29
C GLU A 139 11.30 11.17 12.11
N ARG A 140 11.23 10.38 11.03
CA ARG A 140 10.45 10.74 9.84
C ARG A 140 8.96 10.82 10.11
N THR A 141 8.44 9.92 10.94
CA THR A 141 7.02 9.92 11.33
C THR A 141 6.69 11.15 12.18
N LEU A 142 7.51 11.49 13.15
CA LEU A 142 7.34 12.69 13.98
C LEU A 142 7.38 13.98 13.14
N ALA A 143 8.36 14.08 12.23
CA ALA A 143 8.52 15.26 11.37
C ALA A 143 7.36 15.44 10.38
N ARG A 144 6.83 14.34 9.83
CA ARG A 144 5.75 14.39 8.84
C ARG A 144 4.38 14.63 9.47
N ASP A 145 4.06 13.93 10.56
CA ASP A 145 2.70 13.82 11.09
C ASP A 145 2.42 14.78 12.25
N GLY A 146 3.47 15.40 12.85
CA GLY A 146 3.34 16.32 13.97
C GLY A 146 2.71 15.69 15.24
N ILE A 147 2.79 14.38 15.36
CA ILE A 147 2.26 13.60 16.49
C ILE A 147 3.27 13.49 17.62
N SER A 148 2.81 13.09 18.81
CA SER A 148 3.71 12.83 19.93
C SER A 148 4.58 11.59 19.69
N ARG A 149 5.74 11.52 20.34
CA ARG A 149 6.62 10.35 20.29
C ARG A 149 5.89 9.07 20.70
N GLN A 150 5.09 9.13 21.75
CA GLN A 150 4.30 7.99 22.22
C GLN A 150 3.30 7.50 21.17
N GLN A 151 2.64 8.41 20.46
CA GLN A 151 1.74 8.05 19.37
C GLN A 151 2.49 7.38 18.22
N ALA A 152 3.65 7.91 17.81
CA ALA A 152 4.47 7.31 16.78
C ALA A 152 4.95 5.90 17.17
N GLU A 153 5.41 5.71 18.40
CA GLU A 153 5.82 4.40 18.93
C GLU A 153 4.68 3.39 18.94
N ASN A 154 3.46 3.82 19.31
CA ASN A 154 2.26 2.98 19.28
C ASN A 154 1.91 2.53 17.85
N ILE A 155 2.06 3.44 16.86
CA ILE A 155 1.83 3.10 15.45
C ILE A 155 2.86 2.08 14.97
N LEU A 156 4.14 2.28 15.29
CA LEU A 156 5.20 1.34 14.94
C LEU A 156 4.95 -0.05 15.57
N ALA A 157 4.53 -0.08 16.84
CA ALA A 157 4.25 -1.32 17.55
C ALA A 157 3.02 -2.08 17.03
N ALA A 158 2.08 -1.39 16.39
CA ALA A 158 0.90 -1.99 15.79
C ALA A 158 1.16 -2.62 14.42
N GLN A 159 2.29 -2.32 13.78
CA GLN A 159 2.71 -2.90 12.50
C GLN A 159 3.53 -4.18 12.72
N ALA A 160 3.67 -4.99 11.66
CA ALA A 160 4.61 -6.10 11.65
C ALA A 160 6.03 -5.63 12.02
N THR A 161 6.80 -6.47 12.69
CA THR A 161 8.18 -6.11 13.01
C THR A 161 9.04 -6.00 11.75
N ARG A 162 10.18 -5.33 11.84
CA ARG A 162 11.15 -5.24 10.75
C ARG A 162 11.57 -6.64 10.29
N GLU A 163 11.86 -7.54 11.22
CA GLU A 163 12.26 -8.94 10.95
C GLU A 163 11.16 -9.71 10.22
N GLN A 164 9.92 -9.56 10.67
CA GLN A 164 8.76 -10.16 9.99
C GLN A 164 8.62 -9.66 8.56
N ARG A 165 8.76 -8.35 8.30
CA ARG A 165 8.71 -7.81 6.95
C ARG A 165 9.85 -8.33 6.07
N LEU A 166 11.07 -8.30 6.59
CA LEU A 166 12.24 -8.75 5.85
C LEU A 166 12.22 -10.26 5.55
N SER A 167 11.56 -11.08 6.38
CA SER A 167 11.44 -12.51 6.12
C SER A 167 10.61 -12.85 4.88
N TYR A 168 9.78 -11.92 4.40
CA TYR A 168 9.01 -12.07 3.16
C TYR A 168 9.66 -11.38 1.96
N ALA A 169 10.73 -10.62 2.16
CA ALA A 169 11.36 -9.85 1.10
C ALA A 169 12.10 -10.73 0.10
N ASP A 170 11.78 -10.58 -1.17
CA ASP A 170 12.62 -11.07 -2.27
C ASP A 170 13.71 -10.05 -2.60
N ASP A 171 13.39 -8.76 -2.46
CA ASP A 171 14.30 -7.64 -2.67
C ASP A 171 14.15 -6.60 -1.55
N ILE A 172 15.23 -5.87 -1.29
CA ILE A 172 15.27 -4.85 -0.25
C ILE A 172 15.88 -3.58 -0.84
N ILE A 173 15.22 -2.43 -0.61
CA ILE A 173 15.81 -1.11 -0.78
C ILE A 173 16.14 -0.55 0.60
N ASP A 174 17.43 -0.30 0.86
CA ASP A 174 17.86 0.46 2.02
C ASP A 174 17.65 1.96 1.77
N ASN A 175 16.67 2.53 2.47
CA ASN A 175 16.33 3.96 2.40
C ASN A 175 16.72 4.71 3.69
N SER A 176 17.62 4.15 4.48
CA SER A 176 18.21 4.82 5.66
C SER A 176 19.29 5.84 5.30
N ARG A 177 19.82 5.75 4.08
CA ARG A 177 20.95 6.54 3.58
C ARG A 177 20.53 7.80 2.82
N CYS A 178 21.49 8.42 2.17
CA CYS A 178 21.29 9.65 1.40
C CYS A 178 20.28 9.43 0.26
N PRO A 179 19.33 10.36 0.01
CA PRO A 179 18.38 10.26 -1.09
C PRO A 179 19.02 10.04 -2.48
N ARG A 180 20.26 10.46 -2.68
CA ARG A 180 21.01 10.25 -3.94
C ARG A 180 21.34 8.79 -4.23
N GLU A 181 21.31 7.91 -3.21
CA GLU A 181 21.58 6.49 -3.36
C GLU A 181 20.32 5.68 -3.74
N LEU A 182 19.15 6.31 -3.66
CA LEU A 182 17.87 5.65 -3.96
C LEU A 182 17.71 5.37 -5.45
N ALA A 183 17.93 6.36 -6.30
CA ALA A 183 17.72 6.23 -7.75
C ALA A 183 18.53 5.11 -8.41
N PRO A 184 19.83 4.89 -8.09
CA PRO A 184 20.58 3.74 -8.58
C PRO A 184 19.99 2.38 -8.15
N GLN A 185 19.59 2.23 -6.89
CA GLN A 185 18.98 0.99 -6.39
C GLN A 185 17.66 0.71 -7.15
N VAL A 186 16.81 1.73 -7.32
CA VAL A 186 15.55 1.61 -8.07
C VAL A 186 15.80 1.25 -9.52
N ALA A 187 16.78 1.88 -10.19
CA ALA A 187 17.10 1.60 -11.58
C ALA A 187 17.59 0.16 -11.81
N GLU A 188 18.36 -0.40 -10.87
CA GLU A 188 18.80 -1.79 -10.90
C GLU A 188 17.63 -2.76 -10.77
N LEU A 189 16.78 -2.56 -9.76
CA LEU A 189 15.59 -3.38 -9.54
C LEU A 189 14.58 -3.25 -10.68
N HIS A 190 14.39 -2.06 -11.25
CA HIS A 190 13.53 -1.88 -12.41
C HIS A 190 13.98 -2.76 -13.59
N ARG A 191 15.26 -2.76 -13.93
CA ARG A 191 15.80 -3.66 -14.97
C ARG A 191 15.60 -5.13 -14.65
N HIS A 192 15.78 -5.50 -13.39
CA HIS A 192 15.55 -6.87 -12.92
C HIS A 192 14.07 -7.27 -13.08
N TYR A 193 13.13 -6.41 -12.70
CA TYR A 193 11.69 -6.69 -12.84
C TYR A 193 11.22 -6.76 -14.28
N LEU A 194 11.79 -5.95 -15.17
CA LEU A 194 11.53 -6.07 -16.62
C LEU A 194 11.95 -7.44 -17.16
N ALA A 195 13.13 -7.94 -16.76
CA ALA A 195 13.61 -9.26 -17.16
C ALA A 195 12.73 -10.39 -16.60
N LEU A 196 12.30 -10.29 -15.33
CA LEU A 196 11.40 -11.26 -14.71
C LEU A 196 10.03 -11.30 -15.38
N ALA A 197 9.47 -10.14 -15.70
CA ALA A 197 8.20 -10.03 -16.41
C ALA A 197 8.25 -10.65 -17.80
N ALA A 198 9.33 -10.39 -18.57
CA ALA A 198 9.56 -11.00 -19.88
C ALA A 198 9.65 -12.54 -19.77
N SER A 199 10.44 -13.04 -18.81
CA SER A 199 10.58 -14.49 -18.58
C SER A 199 9.28 -15.17 -18.15
N ALA A 200 8.41 -14.45 -17.44
CA ALA A 200 7.11 -14.97 -17.05
C ALA A 200 6.15 -15.03 -18.24
N ALA A 201 6.17 -14.05 -19.13
CA ALA A 201 5.39 -14.04 -20.36
C ALA A 201 5.77 -15.19 -21.30
N ASP A 202 7.08 -15.43 -21.50
CA ASP A 202 7.58 -16.52 -22.35
C ASP A 202 7.18 -17.92 -21.85
N ARG A 203 7.06 -18.09 -20.54
CA ARG A 203 6.62 -19.36 -19.94
C ARG A 203 5.14 -19.63 -20.17
N MET A 204 4.31 -18.60 -20.22
CA MET A 204 2.88 -18.73 -20.48
C MET A 204 2.60 -19.12 -21.92
N THR A 205 3.30 -18.51 -22.88
CA THR A 205 3.15 -18.82 -24.33
C THR A 205 3.65 -20.21 -24.73
N LYS A 206 4.50 -20.84 -23.91
CA LYS A 206 5.00 -22.23 -24.19
C LYS A 206 4.10 -23.31 -23.60
N ASN A 207 3.15 -22.97 -22.76
CA ASN A 207 2.22 -23.92 -22.11
C ASN A 207 0.80 -23.87 -22.70
N GLU A 208 0.57 -23.02 -23.71
CA GLU A 208 -0.62 -23.02 -24.58
C GLU A 208 -0.33 -23.81 -25.88
#